data_354c5ebd9faaa2b93b7aba6d4c111df0
#
_entry.id   354c5ebd9faaa2b93b7aba6d4c111df0
#
_cell.length_a   1.000
_cell.length_b   1.000
_cell.length_c   1.000
_cell.angle_alpha   90.00
_cell.angle_beta   90.00
_cell.angle_gamma   90.00
#
_symmetry.space_group_name_H-M   'P 1'
#
loop_
_entity.id
_entity.type
_entity.pdbx_description
1 polymer ?
#
loop_
_entity_poly.entity_id
_entity_poly.type
_entity_poly.pdbx_seq_one_letter_code
_entity_poly.pdbx_strand_id
1 'polypeptide(L)'
;MAITQAMCTSFKQELLQGQHNFTNGGSTFKLALFTSSASLGAATTAYSTSNEASGSGYTAGGAALTNVTPTTSGTTAFCDFNDLTFSSASITANGAMIYNTTTG
;
A
#
# COMPACT_ATOMS: atom_id res chain seq x y z
N MET A 1 -10.30 1.07 -17.68
CA MET A 1 -9.16 1.16 -16.81
C MET A 1 -9.06 -0.09 -15.99
N ALA A 2 -7.84 -0.50 -15.71
CA ALA A 2 -7.64 -1.82 -15.12
C ALA A 2 -6.90 -1.70 -13.80
N ILE A 3 -7.50 -2.28 -12.75
CA ILE A 3 -6.83 -2.49 -11.48
C ILE A 3 -6.67 -4.00 -11.35
N THR A 4 -5.40 -4.43 -11.26
CA THR A 4 -5.07 -5.84 -11.15
C THR A 4 -4.35 -6.07 -9.82
N GLN A 5 -4.73 -7.12 -9.10
CA GLN A 5 -4.01 -7.49 -7.89
C GLN A 5 -2.62 -7.96 -8.26
N ALA A 6 -1.60 -7.29 -7.72
CA ALA A 6 -0.23 -7.64 -8.05
C ALA A 6 0.74 -7.05 -7.04
N MET A 7 1.89 -7.70 -6.90
CA MET A 7 3.06 -7.10 -6.27
C MET A 7 3.87 -6.47 -7.39
N CYS A 8 4.13 -5.16 -7.29
CA CYS A 8 4.80 -4.43 -8.35
C CYS A 8 6.20 -4.99 -8.60
N THR A 9 6.59 -5.04 -9.87
CA THR A 9 7.92 -5.56 -10.24
C THR A 9 9.02 -4.71 -9.63
N SER A 10 8.86 -3.38 -9.63
CA SER A 10 9.84 -2.49 -9.00
C SER A 10 9.95 -2.76 -7.50
N PHE A 11 8.84 -3.05 -6.85
CA PHE A 11 8.85 -3.38 -5.42
C PHE A 11 9.65 -4.65 -5.15
N LYS A 12 9.47 -5.67 -5.97
CA LYS A 12 10.22 -6.93 -5.82
C LYS A 12 11.73 -6.69 -5.94
N GLN A 13 12.14 -5.87 -6.91
CA GLN A 13 13.54 -5.52 -7.08
C GLN A 13 14.06 -4.77 -5.85
N GLU A 14 13.28 -3.83 -5.36
CA GLU A 14 13.67 -3.03 -4.19
C GLU A 14 13.76 -3.88 -2.92
N LEU A 15 12.91 -4.91 -2.78
CA LEU A 15 13.05 -5.86 -1.68
C LEU A 15 14.42 -6.53 -1.69
N LEU A 16 14.89 -6.94 -2.86
CA LEU A 16 16.18 -7.59 -2.98
C LEU A 16 17.33 -6.63 -2.69
N GLN A 17 17.09 -5.33 -2.81
CA GLN A 17 18.07 -4.29 -2.53
C GLN A 17 18.00 -3.79 -1.09
N GLY A 18 17.09 -4.32 -0.29
CA GLY A 18 16.95 -3.92 1.11
C GLY A 18 16.30 -2.57 1.32
N GLN A 19 15.51 -2.09 0.36
CA GLN A 19 14.91 -0.76 0.45
C GLN A 19 13.61 -0.72 1.26
N HIS A 20 13.03 -1.86 1.59
CA HIS A 20 11.78 -1.94 2.33
C HIS A 20 11.98 -2.74 3.60
N ASN A 21 11.69 -2.14 4.74
CA ASN A 21 11.83 -2.78 6.04
C ASN A 21 10.45 -2.87 6.70
N PHE A 22 9.91 -4.07 6.81
CA PHE A 22 8.56 -4.32 7.34
C PHE A 22 8.55 -4.50 8.85
N THR A 23 9.69 -4.37 9.51
CA THR A 23 9.76 -4.45 10.96
C THR A 23 9.01 -3.29 11.60
N ASN A 24 8.38 -3.51 12.75
CA ASN A 24 7.77 -2.41 13.49
C ASN A 24 8.83 -1.35 13.80
N GLY A 25 8.55 -0.12 13.40
CA GLY A 25 9.54 0.96 13.49
C GLY A 25 10.45 1.08 12.28
N GLY A 26 10.32 0.19 11.29
CA GLY A 26 11.09 0.27 10.05
C GLY A 26 10.51 1.29 9.08
N SER A 27 10.34 0.88 7.81
CA SER A 27 9.78 1.77 6.79
C SER A 27 8.34 2.16 7.13
N THR A 28 7.93 3.35 6.71
CA THR A 28 6.55 3.79 6.85
C THR A 28 5.78 3.49 5.58
N PHE A 29 4.73 2.70 5.71
CA PHE A 29 3.87 2.34 4.59
C PHE A 29 2.52 3.02 4.74
N LYS A 30 1.90 3.38 3.63
CA LYS A 30 0.56 3.97 3.61
C LYS A 30 -0.33 3.18 2.68
N LEU A 31 -1.62 3.19 2.99
CA LEU A 31 -2.65 2.61 2.14
C LEU A 31 -3.46 3.72 1.50
N ALA A 32 -3.45 3.80 0.18
CA ALA A 32 -4.25 4.76 -0.58
C ALA A 32 -5.35 4.02 -1.35
N LEU A 33 -6.48 4.68 -1.54
CA LEU A 33 -7.65 4.10 -2.22
C LEU A 33 -7.85 4.79 -3.56
N PHE A 34 -8.24 4.03 -4.58
CA PHE A 34 -8.35 4.52 -5.94
C PHE A 34 -9.70 4.17 -6.55
N THR A 35 -10.16 5.02 -7.46
CA THR A 35 -11.40 4.78 -8.20
C THR A 35 -11.16 3.78 -9.33
N SER A 36 -12.24 3.32 -9.95
CA SER A 36 -12.15 2.37 -11.07
C SER A 36 -11.44 2.95 -12.29
N SER A 37 -11.26 4.28 -12.35
CA SER A 37 -10.53 4.91 -13.45
C SER A 37 -9.01 4.76 -13.34
N ALA A 38 -8.51 4.30 -12.21
CA ALA A 38 -7.09 4.10 -12.02
C ALA A 38 -6.59 2.89 -12.82
N SER A 39 -5.31 2.92 -13.16
CA SER A 39 -4.65 1.80 -13.80
C SER A 39 -3.50 1.36 -12.89
N LEU A 40 -3.69 0.26 -12.19
CA LEU A 40 -2.74 -0.25 -11.21
C LEU A 40 -2.46 -1.72 -11.48
N GLY A 41 -1.21 -2.12 -11.35
CA GLY A 41 -0.82 -3.51 -11.56
C GLY A 41 0.67 -3.71 -11.33
N ALA A 42 1.21 -4.80 -11.87
CA ALA A 42 2.61 -5.16 -11.66
C ALA A 42 3.59 -4.10 -12.19
N ALA A 43 3.19 -3.31 -13.18
CA ALA A 43 4.04 -2.28 -13.77
C ALA A 43 3.97 -0.94 -13.04
N THR A 44 3.15 -0.82 -12.01
CA THR A 44 3.05 0.42 -11.24
C THR A 44 4.34 0.64 -10.46
N THR A 45 4.90 1.85 -10.53
CA THR A 45 6.20 2.14 -9.90
C THR A 45 6.12 3.19 -8.80
N ALA A 46 5.05 3.96 -8.71
CA ALA A 46 4.98 5.04 -7.74
C ALA A 46 3.53 5.40 -7.41
N TYR A 47 3.36 5.94 -6.22
CA TYR A 47 2.09 6.53 -5.83
C TYR A 47 1.87 7.83 -6.61
N SER A 48 0.63 8.06 -7.00
CA SER A 48 0.20 9.28 -7.65
C SER A 48 -1.22 9.58 -7.20
N THR A 49 -1.59 10.85 -7.19
CA THR A 49 -2.96 11.25 -6.85
C THR A 49 -3.92 11.06 -8.01
N SER A 50 -3.43 10.65 -9.18
CA SER A 50 -4.29 10.44 -10.35
C SER A 50 -5.32 9.35 -10.06
N ASN A 51 -6.61 9.71 -10.17
CA ASN A 51 -7.73 8.80 -9.94
C ASN A 51 -7.81 8.25 -8.52
N GLU A 52 -7.17 8.91 -7.57
CA GLU A 52 -7.33 8.57 -6.16
C GLU A 52 -8.75 8.89 -5.71
N ALA A 53 -9.32 8.05 -4.84
CA ALA A 53 -10.64 8.30 -4.27
C ALA A 53 -10.62 9.58 -3.45
N SER A 54 -11.77 10.23 -3.33
CA SER A 54 -11.91 11.43 -2.51
C SER A 54 -13.27 11.45 -1.86
N GLY A 55 -13.36 12.17 -0.75
CA GLY A 55 -14.62 12.28 -0.02
C GLY A 55 -14.38 12.45 1.47
N SER A 56 -15.47 12.53 2.22
CA SER A 56 -15.42 12.69 3.66
C SER A 56 -14.77 11.47 4.31
N GLY A 57 -13.92 11.72 5.29
CA GLY A 57 -13.26 10.64 6.03
C GLY A 57 -12.04 10.06 5.35
N TYR A 58 -11.66 10.59 4.21
CA TYR A 58 -10.49 10.13 3.49
C TYR A 58 -9.61 11.33 3.10
N THR A 59 -8.32 11.22 3.37
CA THR A 59 -7.34 12.25 3.04
C THR A 59 -6.45 11.73 1.91
N ALA A 60 -6.16 12.58 0.92
CA ALA A 60 -5.27 12.20 -0.18
C ALA A 60 -3.95 11.67 0.37
N GLY A 61 -3.45 10.61 -0.23
CA GLY A 61 -2.29 9.89 0.27
C GLY A 61 -2.66 8.69 1.12
N GLY A 62 -3.89 8.66 1.63
CA GLY A 62 -4.37 7.56 2.46
C GLY A 62 -3.93 7.69 3.91
N ALA A 63 -3.80 6.59 4.59
CA ALA A 63 -3.45 6.55 6.00
C ALA A 63 -2.26 5.65 6.24
N ALA A 64 -1.47 5.98 7.26
CA ALA A 64 -0.31 5.20 7.63
C ALA A 64 -0.72 3.84 8.18
N LEU A 65 0.02 2.81 7.79
CA LEU A 65 -0.14 1.46 8.31
C LEU A 65 0.83 1.26 9.47
N THR A 66 0.44 0.41 10.43
CA THR A 66 1.33 0.03 11.51
C THR A 66 1.93 -1.33 11.18
N ASN A 67 3.26 -1.37 11.05
CA ASN A 67 3.95 -2.60 10.71
C ASN A 67 3.88 -3.60 11.88
N VAL A 68 3.59 -4.85 11.53
CA VAL A 68 3.78 -5.98 12.45
C VAL A 68 5.08 -6.65 12.01
N THR A 69 6.04 -6.76 12.95
CA THR A 69 7.35 -7.31 12.62
C THR A 69 7.20 -8.68 11.94
N PRO A 70 7.85 -8.89 10.79
CA PRO A 70 7.75 -10.17 10.09
C PRO A 70 8.13 -11.36 10.95
N THR A 71 7.45 -12.46 10.73
CA THR A 71 7.68 -13.68 11.48
C THR A 71 7.55 -14.89 10.56
N THR A 72 7.68 -16.08 11.11
CA THR A 72 7.63 -17.30 10.33
C THR A 72 6.63 -18.28 10.92
N SER A 73 6.10 -19.13 10.04
CA SER A 73 5.30 -20.29 10.43
C SER A 73 5.82 -21.47 9.60
N GLY A 74 6.48 -22.41 10.25
CA GLY A 74 7.17 -23.47 9.53
C GLY A 74 8.26 -22.91 8.65
N THR A 75 8.16 -23.14 7.34
CA THR A 75 9.11 -22.61 6.36
C THR A 75 8.61 -21.37 5.63
N THR A 76 7.48 -20.81 6.08
CA THR A 76 6.89 -19.64 5.47
C THR A 76 7.22 -18.39 6.30
N ALA A 77 7.82 -17.39 5.65
CA ALA A 77 8.00 -16.08 6.26
C ALA A 77 6.89 -15.17 5.76
N PHE A 78 6.33 -14.34 6.64
CA PHE A 78 5.26 -13.45 6.25
C PHE A 78 5.32 -12.14 7.03
N CYS A 79 4.69 -11.11 6.47
CA CYS A 79 4.55 -9.82 7.12
C CYS A 79 3.08 -9.43 7.15
N ASP A 80 2.75 -8.49 8.02
CA ASP A 80 1.38 -8.06 8.20
C ASP A 80 1.37 -6.60 8.65
N PHE A 81 0.20 -6.01 8.67
CA PHE A 81 -0.05 -4.70 9.23
C PHE A 81 -1.25 -4.81 10.17
N ASN A 82 -1.28 -3.94 11.19
CA ASN A 82 -2.48 -3.84 12.02
C ASN A 82 -3.66 -3.39 11.17
N ASP A 83 -4.86 -3.77 11.57
CA ASP A 83 -6.07 -3.40 10.85
C ASP A 83 -6.18 -1.88 10.74
N LEU A 84 -6.55 -1.41 9.55
CA LEU A 84 -6.71 0.01 9.28
C LEU A 84 -8.19 0.29 8.97
N THR A 85 -8.74 1.31 9.62
CA THR A 85 -10.13 1.70 9.41
C THR A 85 -10.19 3.16 9.00
N PHE A 86 -10.96 3.46 7.96
CA PHE A 86 -11.31 4.83 7.59
C PHE A 86 -12.67 5.13 8.20
N SER A 87 -12.66 5.71 9.41
CA SER A 87 -13.89 5.99 10.17
C SER A 87 -14.72 7.07 9.50
N SER A 88 -16.03 6.84 9.43
CA SER A 88 -16.98 7.82 8.88
C SER A 88 -16.67 8.20 7.44
N ALA A 89 -15.99 7.32 6.69
CA ALA A 89 -15.66 7.60 5.31
C ALA A 89 -16.89 7.48 4.41
N SER A 90 -17.00 8.42 3.48
CA SER A 90 -18.05 8.42 2.47
C SER A 90 -17.38 8.60 1.11
N ILE A 91 -16.86 7.49 0.57
CA ILE A 91 -16.09 7.50 -0.67
C ILE A 91 -16.46 6.27 -1.50
N THR A 92 -16.12 6.33 -2.78
CA THR A 92 -16.23 5.19 -3.67
C THR A 92 -14.83 4.80 -4.11
N ALA A 93 -14.45 3.56 -3.86
CA ALA A 93 -13.12 3.07 -4.22
C ALA A 93 -13.24 1.66 -4.77
N ASN A 94 -12.43 1.36 -5.78
CA ASN A 94 -12.39 0.06 -6.43
C ASN A 94 -11.04 -0.63 -6.30
N GLY A 95 -10.04 0.07 -5.78
CA GLY A 95 -8.73 -0.51 -5.59
C GLY A 95 -7.95 0.21 -4.52
N ALA A 96 -6.82 -0.38 -4.14
CA ALA A 96 -5.96 0.15 -3.10
C ALA A 96 -4.51 -0.06 -3.49
N MET A 97 -3.65 0.84 -2.99
CA MET A 97 -2.21 0.73 -3.15
C MET A 97 -1.55 0.87 -1.79
N ILE A 98 -0.63 -0.05 -1.48
CA ILE A 98 0.25 0.10 -0.33
C ILE A 98 1.59 0.56 -0.87
N TYR A 99 2.10 1.65 -0.33
CA TYR A 99 3.37 2.20 -0.80
C TYR A 99 4.23 2.68 0.38
N ASN A 100 5.54 2.74 0.13
CA ASN A 100 6.52 3.09 1.14
C ASN A 100 6.87 4.57 1.01
N THR A 101 6.69 5.33 2.08
CA THR A 101 7.00 6.76 2.10
C THR A 101 8.41 7.05 2.60
N THR A 102 9.10 6.05 3.15
CA THR A 102 10.41 6.24 3.76
C THR A 102 11.52 6.35 2.72
N THR A 103 11.44 5.56 1.68
CA THR A 103 12.48 5.53 0.64
C THR A 103 12.12 6.32 -0.60
N GLY A 104 11.01 7.01 -0.55
CA GLY A 104 10.58 7.87 -1.64
C GLY A 104 9.97 7.14 -2.80
#